data_cdeb26c1f6ec034bbf6517f51d506736
#
_entry.id   cdeb26c1f6ec034bbf6517f51d506736
#
_cell.length_a   1.000
_cell.length_b   1.000
_cell.length_c   1.000
_cell.angle_alpha   90.00
_cell.angle_beta   90.00
_cell.angle_gamma   90.00
#
_symmetry.space_group_name_H-M   'P 1'
#
loop_
_entity.id
_entity.type
_entity.pdbx_description
1 polymer ?
#
loop_
_entity_poly.entity_id
_entity_poly.type
_entity_poly.pdbx_seq_one_letter_code
_entity_poly.pdbx_strand_id
1 'polypeptide(L)'
;MSTELIDYKNKGFQISDIYMQLVLYYINEELKKNQYIFTNKGYLQRYHESIINGNMAGWFAFLWDEKLSNSSDEQTMLQVLENVKITLQNKGSFISVAELQTIPTEDKDFKRFYGRYTFPISELIKIIDALIQMLQGTWESTNYNMDINY
;
A
#
# COMPACT_ATOMS: atom_id res chain seq x y z
N MET A 1 -14.50 6.40 6.58
CA MET A 1 -13.60 5.98 5.48
C MET A 1 -13.79 6.89 4.29
N SER A 2 -12.71 7.38 3.75
CA SER A 2 -12.71 8.20 2.55
C SER A 2 -12.21 7.39 1.37
N THR A 3 -12.64 7.78 0.17
CA THR A 3 -12.13 7.21 -1.08
C THR A 3 -10.99 8.09 -1.59
N GLU A 4 -9.89 7.46 -1.94
CA GLU A 4 -8.70 8.14 -2.45
C GLU A 4 -8.39 7.69 -3.87
N LEU A 5 -7.87 8.60 -4.69
CA LEU A 5 -7.32 8.26 -5.99
C LEU A 5 -5.85 7.90 -5.81
N ILE A 6 -5.50 6.68 -6.17
CA ILE A 6 -4.12 6.19 -6.18
C ILE A 6 -3.69 6.19 -7.64
N ASP A 7 -2.77 7.07 -7.98
CA ASP A 7 -2.37 7.26 -9.37
C ASP A 7 -0.85 7.30 -9.55
N TYR A 8 -0.44 6.92 -10.75
CA TYR A 8 0.94 6.95 -11.19
C TYR A 8 0.97 7.17 -12.70
N LYS A 9 1.64 8.23 -13.14
CA LYS A 9 1.74 8.60 -14.56
C LYS A 9 0.36 8.64 -15.26
N ASN A 10 -0.59 9.30 -14.61
CA ASN A 10 -1.96 9.52 -15.09
C ASN A 10 -2.85 8.27 -15.19
N LYS A 11 -2.42 7.17 -14.61
CA LYS A 11 -3.20 5.94 -14.49
C LYS A 11 -3.43 5.63 -13.02
N GLY A 12 -4.56 5.03 -12.68
CA GLY A 12 -4.81 4.73 -11.30
C GLY A 12 -6.16 4.10 -11.01
N PHE A 13 -6.48 4.03 -9.75
CA PHE A 13 -7.73 3.48 -9.24
C PHE A 13 -8.17 4.23 -7.98
N GLN A 14 -9.46 4.15 -7.69
CA GLN A 14 -10.03 4.70 -6.46
C GLN A 14 -10.28 3.57 -5.48
N ILE A 15 -9.98 3.81 -4.21
CA ILE A 15 -10.11 2.83 -3.14
C ILE A 15 -10.35 3.56 -1.81
N SER A 16 -11.02 2.91 -0.86
CA SER A 16 -11.10 3.45 0.50
C SER A 16 -9.73 3.55 1.13
N ASP A 17 -9.45 4.69 1.75
CA ASP A 17 -8.16 5.01 2.36
C ASP A 17 -7.70 3.97 3.39
N ILE A 18 -8.62 3.37 4.12
CA ILE A 18 -8.30 2.41 5.18
C ILE A 18 -7.61 1.15 4.62
N TYR A 19 -7.92 0.76 3.38
CA TYR A 19 -7.24 -0.36 2.73
C TYR A 19 -5.83 0.01 2.29
N MET A 20 -5.64 1.26 1.85
CA MET A 20 -4.30 1.74 1.51
C MET A 20 -3.41 1.86 2.75
N GLN A 21 -3.96 2.25 3.90
CA GLN A 21 -3.20 2.24 5.15
C GLN A 21 -2.63 0.84 5.44
N LEU A 22 -3.44 -0.20 5.25
CA LEU A 22 -3.01 -1.58 5.47
C LEU A 22 -1.93 -2.02 4.47
N VAL A 23 -2.17 -1.78 3.19
CA VAL A 23 -1.19 -2.12 2.14
C VAL A 23 0.12 -1.37 2.36
N LEU A 24 0.05 -0.08 2.66
CA LEU A 24 1.26 0.73 2.87
C LEU A 24 2.06 0.28 4.09
N TYR A 25 1.39 -0.27 5.11
CA TYR A 25 2.10 -0.87 6.22
C TYR A 25 3.01 -2.02 5.74
N TYR A 26 2.47 -2.96 4.96
CA TYR A 26 3.26 -4.08 4.47
C TYR A 26 4.33 -3.65 3.47
N ILE A 27 4.02 -2.70 2.61
CA ILE A 27 5.01 -2.10 1.70
C ILE A 27 6.15 -1.47 2.49
N ASN A 28 5.81 -0.70 3.53
CA ASN A 28 6.81 0.01 4.30
C ASN A 28 7.70 -0.93 5.12
N GLU A 29 7.15 -2.04 5.62
CA GLU A 29 7.93 -3.04 6.34
C GLU A 29 8.96 -3.70 5.41
N GLU A 30 8.62 -3.97 4.17
CA GLU A 30 9.57 -4.48 3.19
C GLU A 30 10.58 -3.40 2.80
N LEU A 31 10.12 -2.19 2.53
CA LEU A 31 10.95 -1.06 2.09
C LEU A 31 12.05 -0.70 3.10
N LYS A 32 11.84 -0.97 4.38
CA LYS A 32 12.85 -0.73 5.43
C LYS A 32 14.14 -1.52 5.22
N LYS A 33 14.12 -2.61 4.46
CA LYS A 33 15.29 -3.47 4.28
C LYS A 33 16.41 -2.71 3.55
N ASN A 34 17.65 -2.95 3.98
CA ASN A 34 18.82 -2.22 3.50
C ASN A 34 19.15 -2.45 2.03
N GLN A 35 18.62 -3.52 1.44
CA GLN A 35 18.85 -3.85 0.03
C GLN A 35 18.16 -2.87 -0.94
N TYR A 36 17.13 -2.17 -0.48
CA TYR A 36 16.41 -1.20 -1.30
C TYR A 36 17.00 0.18 -1.11
N ILE A 37 17.58 0.74 -2.18
CA ILE A 37 18.30 2.01 -2.13
C ILE A 37 17.84 2.89 -3.28
N PHE A 38 17.27 4.05 -2.96
CA PHE A 38 17.00 5.13 -3.91
C PHE A 38 16.89 6.45 -3.15
N THR A 39 17.02 7.57 -3.87
CA THR A 39 17.19 8.89 -3.25
C THR A 39 16.07 9.26 -2.27
N ASN A 40 14.83 9.04 -2.65
CA ASN A 40 13.67 9.48 -1.86
C ASN A 40 13.11 8.38 -0.95
N LYS A 41 13.85 7.30 -0.73
CA LYS A 41 13.39 6.20 0.13
C LYS A 41 12.97 6.67 1.51
N GLY A 42 13.84 7.42 2.19
CA GLY A 42 13.55 7.91 3.54
C GLY A 42 12.31 8.79 3.59
N TYR A 43 12.14 9.64 2.58
CA TYR A 43 10.94 10.47 2.48
C TYR A 43 9.68 9.62 2.36
N LEU A 44 9.67 8.64 1.45
CA LEU A 44 8.52 7.76 1.26
C LEU A 44 8.20 6.95 2.51
N GLN A 45 9.21 6.44 3.22
CA GLN A 45 9.00 5.71 4.46
C GLN A 45 8.25 6.56 5.50
N ARG A 46 8.68 7.81 5.68
CA ARG A 46 8.02 8.73 6.63
C ARG A 46 6.63 9.11 6.17
N TYR A 47 6.45 9.30 4.87
CA TYR A 47 5.14 9.64 4.30
C TYR A 47 4.15 8.49 4.48
N HIS A 48 4.58 7.27 4.18
CA HIS A 48 3.76 6.07 4.41
C HIS A 48 3.37 5.93 5.89
N GLU A 49 4.31 6.16 6.81
CA GLU A 49 4.03 6.12 8.24
C GLU A 49 2.96 7.15 8.64
N SER A 50 3.03 8.33 8.07
CA SER A 50 2.03 9.38 8.32
C SER A 50 0.64 8.96 7.88
N ILE A 51 0.53 8.30 6.72
CA ILE A 51 -0.74 7.76 6.23
C ILE A 51 -1.24 6.64 7.16
N ILE A 52 -0.37 5.71 7.52
CA ILE A 52 -0.70 4.59 8.42
C ILE A 52 -1.22 5.09 9.76
N ASN A 53 -0.63 6.16 10.28
CA ASN A 53 -1.04 6.76 11.54
C ASN A 53 -2.32 7.61 11.47
N GLY A 54 -2.91 7.74 10.29
CA GLY A 54 -4.14 8.50 10.10
C GLY A 54 -3.96 10.01 10.09
N ASN A 55 -2.71 10.50 10.02
CA ASN A 55 -2.44 11.95 10.02
C ASN A 55 -2.97 12.64 8.77
N MET A 56 -3.27 11.87 7.73
CA MET A 56 -3.80 12.35 6.46
C MET A 56 -5.19 11.76 6.18
N ALA A 57 -5.93 11.43 7.24
CA ALA A 57 -7.26 10.87 7.12
C ALA A 57 -8.15 11.77 6.27
N GLY A 58 -8.89 11.16 5.34
CA GLY A 58 -9.76 11.85 4.42
C GLY A 58 -9.09 12.41 3.18
N TRP A 59 -7.77 12.50 3.16
CA TRP A 59 -7.04 12.96 1.97
C TRP A 59 -5.55 12.69 2.07
N PHE A 60 -4.98 12.10 1.01
CA PHE A 60 -3.53 12.08 0.80
C PHE A 60 -3.24 11.96 -0.69
N ALA A 61 -2.11 12.49 -1.11
CA ALA A 61 -1.60 12.30 -2.46
C ALA A 61 -0.71 11.06 -2.51
N PHE A 62 -0.83 10.26 -3.59
CA PHE A 62 0.07 9.13 -3.81
C PHE A 62 1.33 9.64 -4.51
N LEU A 63 2.39 9.88 -3.74
CA LEU A 63 3.56 10.66 -4.18
C LEU A 63 4.59 9.87 -5.00
N TRP A 64 4.30 8.66 -5.43
CA TRP A 64 5.28 7.85 -6.15
C TRP A 64 5.73 8.49 -7.46
N ASP A 65 4.85 9.22 -8.15
CA ASP A 65 5.20 9.97 -9.36
C ASP A 65 6.35 10.93 -9.14
N GLU A 66 6.34 11.64 -8.01
CA GLU A 66 7.37 12.63 -7.68
C GLU A 66 8.61 12.01 -7.07
N LYS A 67 8.47 10.89 -6.36
CA LYS A 67 9.51 10.34 -5.50
C LYS A 67 10.28 9.19 -6.12
N LEU A 68 9.74 8.54 -7.14
CA LEU A 68 10.45 7.57 -7.96
C LEU A 68 10.98 8.31 -9.19
N SER A 69 12.23 8.79 -9.12
CA SER A 69 12.77 9.81 -10.02
C SER A 69 13.17 9.27 -11.40
N ASN A 70 13.38 7.96 -11.53
CA ASN A 70 13.90 7.34 -12.75
C ASN A 70 13.51 5.86 -12.81
N SER A 71 13.88 5.20 -13.91
CA SER A 71 13.53 3.79 -14.09
C SER A 71 14.20 2.86 -13.08
N SER A 72 15.38 3.23 -12.57
CA SER A 72 16.05 2.46 -11.53
C SER A 72 15.23 2.48 -10.22
N ASP A 73 14.69 3.63 -9.85
CA ASP A 73 13.83 3.76 -8.67
C ASP A 73 12.55 2.94 -8.85
N GLU A 74 11.96 2.99 -10.05
CA GLU A 74 10.77 2.17 -10.38
C GLU A 74 11.06 0.68 -10.23
N GLN A 75 12.21 0.21 -10.73
CA GLN A 75 12.60 -1.19 -10.60
C GLN A 75 12.81 -1.60 -9.15
N THR A 76 13.37 -0.72 -8.34
CA THR A 76 13.54 -0.96 -6.90
C THR A 76 12.18 -1.12 -6.23
N MET A 77 11.23 -0.23 -6.52
CA MET A 77 9.89 -0.32 -5.94
C MET A 77 9.13 -1.55 -6.45
N LEU A 78 9.30 -1.93 -7.71
CA LEU A 78 8.75 -3.18 -8.23
C LEU A 78 9.27 -4.38 -7.44
N GLN A 79 10.55 -4.41 -7.12
CA GLN A 79 11.13 -5.49 -6.32
C GLN A 79 10.53 -5.50 -4.91
N VAL A 80 10.30 -4.33 -4.31
CA VAL A 80 9.61 -4.22 -3.02
C VAL A 80 8.22 -4.86 -3.11
N LEU A 81 7.43 -4.48 -4.12
CA LEU A 81 6.06 -4.98 -4.29
C LEU A 81 6.02 -6.50 -4.52
N GLU A 82 6.92 -7.03 -5.34
CA GLU A 82 7.00 -8.47 -5.58
C GLU A 82 7.30 -9.22 -4.28
N ASN A 83 8.22 -8.71 -3.46
CA ASN A 83 8.57 -9.33 -2.19
C ASN A 83 7.45 -9.20 -1.16
N VAL A 84 6.71 -8.09 -1.14
CA VAL A 84 5.51 -7.96 -0.31
C VAL A 84 4.48 -9.02 -0.69
N LYS A 85 4.26 -9.20 -1.98
CA LYS A 85 3.32 -10.22 -2.48
C LYS A 85 3.71 -11.62 -1.99
N ILE A 86 4.98 -11.98 -2.09
CA ILE A 86 5.50 -13.26 -1.60
C ILE A 86 5.28 -13.39 -0.09
N THR A 87 5.61 -12.36 0.67
CA THR A 87 5.44 -12.36 2.13
C THR A 87 3.97 -12.57 2.52
N LEU A 88 3.06 -11.88 1.84
CA LEU A 88 1.64 -12.04 2.10
C LEU A 88 1.15 -13.44 1.73
N GLN A 89 1.54 -13.95 0.58
CA GLN A 89 1.14 -15.29 0.14
C GLN A 89 1.64 -16.37 1.10
N ASN A 90 2.81 -16.19 1.68
CA ASN A 90 3.37 -17.13 2.66
C ASN A 90 2.62 -17.13 4.00
N LYS A 91 1.78 -16.15 4.26
CA LYS A 91 0.90 -16.14 5.46
C LYS A 91 -0.30 -17.08 5.31
N GLY A 92 -0.59 -17.54 4.11
CA GLY A 92 -1.75 -18.38 3.81
C GLY A 92 -2.89 -17.60 3.19
N SER A 93 -4.13 -17.90 3.60
CA SER A 93 -5.33 -17.29 3.01
C SER A 93 -5.77 -16.00 3.69
N PHE A 94 -5.39 -15.82 4.96
CA PHE A 94 -5.89 -14.70 5.77
C PHE A 94 -4.81 -14.14 6.66
N ILE A 95 -4.90 -12.83 6.93
CA ILE A 95 -4.17 -12.20 8.03
C ILE A 95 -5.05 -12.32 9.27
N SER A 96 -4.48 -12.81 10.37
CA SER A 96 -5.22 -12.97 11.63
C SER A 96 -5.58 -11.61 12.26
N VAL A 97 -6.66 -11.59 13.03
CA VAL A 97 -7.03 -10.40 13.81
C VAL A 97 -5.89 -10.03 14.76
N ALA A 98 -5.24 -11.01 15.37
CA ALA A 98 -4.09 -10.77 16.26
C ALA A 98 -2.97 -10.02 15.55
N GLU A 99 -2.61 -10.42 14.32
CA GLU A 99 -1.60 -9.70 13.53
C GLU A 99 -2.07 -8.29 13.18
N LEU A 100 -3.31 -8.13 12.71
CA LEU A 100 -3.86 -6.81 12.38
C LEU A 100 -3.81 -5.87 13.57
N GLN A 101 -4.05 -6.36 14.78
CA GLN A 101 -4.04 -5.57 16.00
C GLN A 101 -2.63 -5.22 16.48
N THR A 102 -1.60 -5.88 15.97
CA THR A 102 -0.19 -5.55 16.28
C THR A 102 0.37 -4.43 15.41
N ILE A 103 -0.34 -4.03 14.36
CA ILE A 103 0.14 -2.96 13.46
C ILE A 103 0.25 -1.66 14.24
N PRO A 104 1.44 -1.04 14.31
CA PRO A 104 1.61 0.21 15.05
C PRO A 104 0.92 1.35 14.28
N THR A 105 -0.09 1.93 14.90
CA THR A 105 -0.80 3.09 14.36
C THR A 105 -1.47 3.86 15.49
N GLU A 106 -1.56 5.17 15.32
CA GLU A 106 -2.33 6.05 16.22
C GLU A 106 -3.78 6.22 15.77
N ASP A 107 -4.12 5.68 14.59
CA ASP A 107 -5.46 5.81 14.01
C ASP A 107 -6.44 4.86 14.71
N LYS A 108 -7.33 5.42 15.52
CA LYS A 108 -8.32 4.65 16.26
C LYS A 108 -9.35 3.97 15.34
N ASP A 109 -9.68 4.61 14.23
CA ASP A 109 -10.61 4.06 13.25
C ASP A 109 -10.01 2.84 12.56
N PHE A 110 -8.72 2.88 12.23
CA PHE A 110 -7.98 1.74 11.71
C PHE A 110 -8.04 0.56 12.68
N LYS A 111 -7.72 0.80 13.96
CA LYS A 111 -7.74 -0.24 14.99
C LYS A 111 -9.12 -0.86 15.15
N ARG A 112 -10.15 -0.04 15.14
CA ARG A 112 -11.54 -0.51 15.26
C ARG A 112 -11.95 -1.33 14.04
N PHE A 113 -11.62 -0.85 12.87
CA PHE A 113 -12.00 -1.48 11.60
C PHE A 113 -11.37 -2.87 11.46
N TYR A 114 -10.09 -3.01 11.78
CA TYR A 114 -9.35 -4.26 11.67
C TYR A 114 -9.38 -5.12 12.95
N GLY A 115 -10.23 -4.78 13.89
CA GLY A 115 -10.42 -5.57 15.10
C GLY A 115 -11.52 -6.61 15.01
N ARG A 116 -12.18 -6.77 13.86
CA ARG A 116 -13.41 -7.57 13.74
C ARG A 116 -13.20 -8.93 13.10
N TYR A 117 -12.52 -8.97 11.97
CA TYR A 117 -12.39 -10.17 11.14
C TYR A 117 -10.96 -10.35 10.64
N THR A 118 -10.60 -11.60 10.32
CA THR A 118 -9.40 -11.89 9.53
C THR A 118 -9.50 -11.18 8.18
N PHE A 119 -8.36 -10.78 7.61
CA PHE A 119 -8.35 -10.10 6.32
C PHE A 119 -7.92 -11.04 5.21
N PRO A 120 -8.72 -11.20 4.13
CA PRO A 120 -8.36 -12.12 3.04
C PRO A 120 -7.15 -11.59 2.27
N ILE A 121 -6.08 -12.37 2.21
CA ILE A 121 -4.84 -11.99 1.55
C ILE A 121 -5.06 -11.73 0.06
N SER A 122 -5.96 -12.49 -0.59
CA SER A 122 -6.29 -12.25 -1.99
C SER A 122 -6.76 -10.82 -2.27
N GLU A 123 -7.40 -10.17 -1.31
CA GLU A 123 -7.85 -8.77 -1.47
C GLU A 123 -6.69 -7.79 -1.41
N LEU A 124 -5.69 -8.02 -0.55
CA LEU A 124 -4.46 -7.23 -0.56
C LEU A 124 -3.67 -7.44 -1.85
N ILE A 125 -3.62 -8.66 -2.34
CA ILE A 125 -2.92 -8.99 -3.59
C ILE A 125 -3.52 -8.21 -4.78
N LYS A 126 -4.83 -8.00 -4.81
CA LYS A 126 -5.46 -7.17 -5.86
C LYS A 126 -4.85 -5.76 -5.89
N ILE A 127 -4.65 -5.17 -4.72
CA ILE A 127 -4.08 -3.82 -4.63
C ILE A 127 -2.61 -3.84 -5.05
N ILE A 128 -1.84 -4.80 -4.57
CA ILE A 128 -0.43 -4.95 -4.92
C ILE A 128 -0.26 -5.16 -6.42
N ASP A 129 -1.07 -6.02 -7.03
CA ASP A 129 -1.02 -6.28 -8.47
C ASP A 129 -1.33 -5.02 -9.28
N ALA A 130 -2.30 -4.21 -8.85
CA ALA A 130 -2.58 -2.93 -9.49
C ALA A 130 -1.39 -1.99 -9.43
N LEU A 131 -0.75 -1.88 -8.27
CA LEU A 131 0.46 -1.04 -8.11
C LEU A 131 1.62 -1.54 -8.99
N ILE A 132 1.81 -2.85 -9.09
CA ILE A 132 2.82 -3.46 -9.97
C ILE A 132 2.53 -3.07 -11.42
N GLN A 133 1.30 -3.23 -11.87
CA GLN A 133 0.91 -2.89 -13.24
C GLN A 133 1.07 -1.40 -13.53
N MET A 134 0.78 -0.54 -12.56
CA MET A 134 0.99 0.90 -12.72
C MET A 134 2.47 1.22 -12.95
N LEU A 135 3.36 0.63 -12.16
CA LEU A 135 4.80 0.83 -12.34
C LEU A 135 5.33 0.24 -13.64
N GLN A 136 4.73 -0.85 -14.11
CA GLN A 136 5.10 -1.48 -15.38
C GLN A 136 4.50 -0.78 -16.61
N GLY A 137 3.57 0.15 -16.41
CA GLY A 137 2.88 0.85 -17.48
C GLY A 137 1.79 0.03 -18.17
N THR A 138 1.32 -1.04 -17.55
CA THR A 138 0.28 -1.92 -18.10
C THR A 138 -1.12 -1.69 -17.52
N TRP A 139 -1.24 -0.89 -16.47
CA TRP A 139 -2.53 -0.50 -15.91
C TRP A 139 -3.19 0.53 -16.82
N GLU A 140 -4.41 0.26 -17.27
CA GLU A 140 -5.05 1.05 -18.33
C GLU A 140 -6.06 2.08 -17.82
N SER A 141 -6.68 1.84 -16.68
CA SER A 141 -7.71 2.72 -16.15
C SER A 141 -7.13 3.99 -15.52
N THR A 142 -7.92 5.06 -15.53
CA THR A 142 -7.58 6.30 -14.82
C THR A 142 -8.33 6.42 -13.49
N ASN A 143 -9.46 5.72 -13.32
CA ASN A 143 -10.34 5.91 -12.15
C ASN A 143 -11.13 4.65 -11.78
N TYR A 144 -10.62 3.47 -12.06
CA TYR A 144 -11.27 2.22 -11.70
C TYR A 144 -11.62 2.20 -10.20
N ASN A 145 -12.87 1.89 -9.87
CA ASN A 145 -13.28 1.73 -8.46
C ASN A 145 -12.92 0.33 -7.98
N MET A 146 -11.93 0.25 -7.12
CA MET A 146 -11.48 -1.03 -6.58
C MET A 146 -12.28 -1.38 -5.34
N ASP A 147 -13.14 -2.38 -5.46
CA ASP A 147 -13.91 -2.92 -4.34
C ASP A 147 -13.08 -3.97 -3.60
N ILE A 148 -13.03 -3.84 -2.29
CA ILE A 148 -12.35 -4.80 -1.41
C ILE A 148 -13.41 -5.57 -0.63
N ASN A 149 -13.39 -6.87 -0.76
CA ASN A 149 -14.34 -7.75 -0.09
C ASN A 149 -13.82 -8.13 1.31
N TYR A 150 -14.22 -7.30 2.27
CA TYR A 150 -13.80 -7.49 3.67
C TYR A 150 -14.95 -7.36 4.65
#